data_defd93596ae03fee9b064bd59079ddb8
#
_entry.id   defd93596ae03fee9b064bd59079ddb8
#
_cell.length_a   1.000
_cell.length_b   1.000
_cell.length_c   1.000
_cell.angle_alpha   90.00
_cell.angle_beta   90.00
_cell.angle_gamma   90.00
#
_symmetry.space_group_name_H-M   'P 1'
#
loop_
_entity.id
_entity.type
_entity.pdbx_description
1 polymer ?
#
loop_
_entity_poly.entity_id
_entity_poly.type
_entity_poly.pdbx_seq_one_letter_code
_entity_poly.pdbx_strand_id
1 'polypeptide(L)'
;MKKIFVLTGEPSGDKLASEVISQIKTKRTDIEFLSVGGANLEKLGIKTIYDQKEITYIAFTDILLNFFKIKRKIKDTVNEILKFNPDILFSVDSPDFTLRVAKLVKEKNPKIKIIHFIAPKVWAWREGRVKKMKEFLDHILLLFKFEKEYFDKEKLTNTFVGHPLLDKKINKNFVRK
;
A
#
# COMPACT_ATOMS: atom_id res chain seq x y z
N MET A 1 2.74 -22.20 -5.52
CA MET A 1 3.32 -20.87 -5.83
C MET A 1 2.52 -19.84 -5.08
N LYS A 2 3.16 -18.95 -4.32
CA LYS A 2 2.47 -17.87 -3.60
C LYS A 2 2.16 -16.71 -4.54
N LYS A 3 1.04 -16.01 -4.29
CA LYS A 3 0.60 -14.86 -5.08
C LYS A 3 0.53 -13.60 -4.23
N ILE A 4 1.15 -12.52 -4.70
CA ILE A 4 1.10 -11.22 -4.03
C ILE A 4 0.58 -10.17 -5.02
N PHE A 5 -0.49 -9.48 -4.64
CA PHE A 5 -0.94 -8.30 -5.36
C PHE A 5 -0.38 -7.04 -4.67
N VAL A 6 0.33 -6.21 -5.43
CA VAL A 6 0.91 -4.96 -4.94
C VAL A 6 0.02 -3.79 -5.37
N LEU A 7 -0.47 -3.03 -4.41
CA LEU A 7 -1.41 -1.93 -4.65
C LEU A 7 -0.79 -0.60 -4.20
N THR A 8 -0.54 0.29 -5.14
CA THR A 8 -0.07 1.66 -4.88
C THR A 8 -1.01 2.67 -5.53
N GLY A 9 -1.07 3.87 -4.98
CA GLY A 9 -1.92 4.96 -5.52
C GLY A 9 -1.12 6.17 -6.00
N GLU A 10 0.20 6.21 -5.70
CA GLU A 10 1.08 7.35 -5.97
C GLU A 10 2.51 6.89 -6.32
N PRO A 11 3.29 7.71 -7.06
CA PRO A 11 4.68 7.38 -7.40
C PRO A 11 5.60 7.14 -6.21
N SER A 12 5.35 7.81 -5.08
CA SER A 12 6.03 7.58 -3.79
C SER A 12 5.82 6.16 -3.28
N GLY A 13 4.57 5.70 -3.30
CA GLY A 13 4.18 4.35 -2.91
C GLY A 13 4.78 3.28 -3.85
N ASP A 14 4.81 3.52 -5.17
CA ASP A 14 5.43 2.63 -6.15
C ASP A 14 6.93 2.42 -5.89
N LYS A 15 7.64 3.52 -5.57
CA LYS A 15 9.06 3.45 -5.23
C LYS A 15 9.28 2.62 -3.97
N LEU A 16 8.54 2.88 -2.91
CA LEU A 16 8.68 2.14 -1.65
C LEU A 16 8.26 0.68 -1.80
N ALA A 17 7.18 0.40 -2.53
CA ALA A 17 6.78 -0.95 -2.86
C ALA A 17 7.87 -1.70 -3.62
N SER A 18 8.48 -1.07 -4.62
CA SER A 18 9.52 -1.69 -5.43
C SER A 18 10.77 -2.03 -4.61
N GLU A 19 11.16 -1.18 -3.65
CA GLU A 19 12.28 -1.45 -2.74
C GLU A 19 12.02 -2.71 -1.88
N VAL A 20 10.81 -2.85 -1.33
CA VAL A 20 10.41 -4.04 -0.55
C VAL A 20 10.35 -5.29 -1.45
N ILE A 21 9.68 -5.19 -2.60
CA ILE A 21 9.49 -6.34 -3.50
C ILE A 21 10.82 -6.80 -4.10
N SER A 22 11.75 -5.89 -4.39
CA SER A 22 13.09 -6.28 -4.87
C SER A 22 13.81 -7.17 -3.85
N GLN A 23 13.74 -6.84 -2.55
CA GLN A 23 14.32 -7.65 -1.48
C GLN A 23 13.61 -9.01 -1.33
N ILE A 24 12.30 -9.07 -1.54
CA ILE A 24 11.56 -10.35 -1.54
C ILE A 24 12.03 -11.22 -2.70
N LYS A 25 12.15 -10.66 -3.91
CA LYS A 25 12.58 -11.39 -5.11
C LYS A 25 14.00 -11.94 -5.02
N THR A 26 14.91 -11.28 -4.28
CA THR A 26 16.25 -11.83 -4.04
C THR A 26 16.24 -13.07 -3.15
N LYS A 27 15.25 -13.23 -2.27
CA LYS A 27 15.13 -14.32 -1.31
C LYS A 27 14.17 -15.42 -1.73
N ARG A 28 13.22 -15.10 -2.62
CA ARG A 28 12.12 -16.00 -3.03
C ARG A 28 11.85 -15.83 -4.52
N THR A 29 11.94 -16.93 -5.25
CA THR A 29 11.65 -17.00 -6.71
C THR A 29 10.32 -17.64 -7.02
N ASP A 30 9.65 -18.22 -6.03
CA ASP A 30 8.41 -18.98 -6.14
C ASP A 30 7.14 -18.12 -5.90
N ILE A 31 7.24 -16.80 -6.15
CA ILE A 31 6.13 -15.84 -5.95
C ILE A 31 5.71 -15.23 -7.28
N GLU A 32 4.40 -15.30 -7.55
CA GLU A 32 3.76 -14.58 -8.65
C GLU A 32 3.29 -13.20 -8.18
N PHE A 33 3.62 -12.17 -8.94
CA PHE A 33 3.24 -10.79 -8.62
C PHE A 33 2.34 -10.20 -9.70
N LEU A 34 1.34 -9.42 -9.27
CA LEU A 34 0.54 -8.54 -10.10
C LEU A 34 0.39 -7.20 -9.37
N SER A 35 0.24 -6.08 -10.07
CA SER A 35 0.18 -4.78 -9.41
C SER A 35 -0.81 -3.79 -10.02
N VAL A 36 -1.18 -2.81 -9.21
CA VAL A 36 -1.42 -1.43 -9.61
C VAL A 36 -0.20 -0.66 -9.16
N GLY A 37 0.61 -0.24 -10.08
CA GLY A 37 1.90 0.38 -9.79
C GLY A 37 2.37 1.29 -10.92
N GLY A 38 3.63 1.62 -10.90
CA GLY A 38 4.26 2.46 -11.89
C GLY A 38 5.60 1.89 -12.35
N ALA A 39 6.42 2.77 -12.92
CA ALA A 39 7.67 2.42 -13.58
C ALA A 39 8.68 1.68 -12.68
N ASN A 40 8.63 1.84 -11.34
CA ASN A 40 9.57 1.14 -10.46
C ASN A 40 9.21 -0.34 -10.29
N LEU A 41 7.93 -0.68 -10.15
CA LEU A 41 7.48 -2.08 -10.15
C LEU A 41 7.63 -2.74 -11.53
N GLU A 42 7.36 -2.00 -12.62
CA GLU A 42 7.56 -2.49 -13.98
C GLU A 42 9.04 -2.84 -14.27
N LYS A 43 10.00 -2.04 -13.78
CA LYS A 43 11.44 -2.35 -13.87
C LYS A 43 11.84 -3.65 -13.18
N LEU A 44 11.05 -4.12 -12.21
CA LEU A 44 11.23 -5.43 -11.57
C LEU A 44 10.55 -6.57 -12.36
N GLY A 45 9.99 -6.29 -13.54
CA GLY A 45 9.25 -7.25 -14.36
C GLY A 45 7.87 -7.58 -13.80
N ILE A 46 7.28 -6.73 -12.97
CA ILE A 46 5.95 -6.93 -12.41
C ILE A 46 4.93 -6.27 -13.33
N LYS A 47 3.98 -7.09 -13.81
CA LYS A 47 2.89 -6.61 -14.64
C LYS A 47 1.96 -5.71 -13.82
N THR A 48 1.62 -4.54 -14.35
CA THR A 48 0.57 -3.68 -13.81
C THR A 48 -0.73 -3.83 -14.61
N ILE A 49 -1.87 -3.76 -13.93
CA ILE A 49 -3.20 -3.80 -14.59
C ILE A 49 -3.57 -2.44 -15.18
N TYR A 50 -3.07 -1.37 -14.60
CA TYR A 50 -3.08 0.00 -15.12
C TYR A 50 -2.08 0.86 -14.34
N ASP A 51 -1.63 1.98 -14.93
CA ASP A 51 -0.70 2.91 -14.29
C ASP A 51 -1.38 3.65 -13.13
N GLN A 52 -0.75 3.68 -11.98
CA GLN A 52 -1.20 4.43 -10.80
C GLN A 52 -1.42 5.94 -11.08
N LYS A 53 -0.78 6.50 -12.11
CA LYS A 53 -1.01 7.89 -12.54
C LYS A 53 -2.47 8.17 -12.88
N GLU A 54 -3.20 7.16 -13.34
CA GLU A 54 -4.64 7.31 -13.57
C GLU A 54 -5.39 7.65 -12.29
N ILE A 55 -4.97 7.10 -11.13
CA ILE A 55 -5.57 7.38 -9.82
C ILE A 55 -5.18 8.78 -9.37
N THR A 56 -3.89 9.11 -9.47
CA THR A 56 -3.36 10.43 -9.10
C THR A 56 -4.05 11.53 -9.90
N TYR A 57 -4.19 11.37 -11.22
CA TYR A 57 -4.87 12.32 -12.10
C TYR A 57 -6.33 12.55 -11.70
N ILE A 58 -7.06 11.48 -11.40
CA ILE A 58 -8.46 11.57 -10.96
C ILE A 58 -8.57 12.31 -9.62
N ALA A 59 -7.60 12.18 -8.73
CA ALA A 59 -7.61 12.83 -7.42
C ALA A 59 -7.38 14.35 -7.50
N PHE A 60 -6.71 14.84 -8.54
CA PHE A 60 -6.35 16.27 -8.70
C PHE A 60 -7.33 17.08 -9.55
N THR A 61 -8.25 16.44 -10.27
CA THR A 61 -9.25 17.13 -11.10
C THR A 61 -10.59 17.18 -10.38
N ASP A 62 -11.53 18.02 -10.80
CA ASP A 62 -12.83 18.38 -10.16
C ASP A 62 -13.47 17.31 -9.24
N ILE A 63 -13.63 17.65 -7.96
CA ILE A 63 -13.99 16.74 -6.86
C ILE A 63 -15.34 16.02 -7.09
N LEU A 64 -16.34 16.68 -7.66
CA LEU A 64 -17.68 16.12 -7.83
C LEU A 64 -17.75 15.12 -9.00
N LEU A 65 -17.15 15.43 -10.14
CA LEU A 65 -17.10 14.54 -11.31
C LEU A 65 -16.21 13.33 -11.09
N ASN A 66 -15.19 13.46 -10.22
CA ASN A 66 -14.23 12.42 -9.95
C ASN A 66 -14.68 11.40 -8.92
N PHE A 67 -15.66 11.73 -8.07
CA PHE A 67 -16.18 10.77 -7.09
C PHE A 67 -16.66 9.46 -7.74
N PHE A 68 -17.43 9.57 -8.83
CA PHE A 68 -17.91 8.40 -9.56
C PHE A 68 -16.78 7.65 -10.28
N LYS A 69 -15.82 8.39 -10.85
CA LYS A 69 -14.64 7.79 -11.50
C LYS A 69 -13.78 7.01 -10.50
N ILE A 70 -13.47 7.61 -9.34
CA ILE A 70 -12.71 6.93 -8.27
C ILE A 70 -13.47 5.70 -7.77
N LYS A 71 -14.78 5.80 -7.53
CA LYS A 71 -15.60 4.67 -7.09
C LYS A 71 -15.59 3.53 -8.10
N ARG A 72 -15.71 3.84 -9.40
CA ARG A 72 -15.60 2.86 -10.48
C ARG A 72 -14.21 2.22 -10.48
N LYS A 73 -13.12 3.02 -10.39
CA LYS A 73 -11.75 2.53 -10.38
C LYS A 73 -11.47 1.61 -9.19
N ILE A 74 -12.00 1.96 -8.01
CA ILE A 74 -11.94 1.08 -6.83
C ILE A 74 -12.62 -0.26 -7.12
N LYS A 75 -13.83 -0.25 -7.68
CA LYS A 75 -14.57 -1.47 -8.01
C LYS A 75 -13.84 -2.34 -9.02
N ASP A 76 -13.29 -1.73 -10.08
CA ASP A 76 -12.55 -2.44 -11.11
C ASP A 76 -11.26 -3.05 -10.54
N THR A 77 -10.54 -2.32 -9.69
CA THR A 77 -9.36 -2.82 -8.97
C THR A 77 -9.69 -4.00 -8.07
N VAL A 78 -10.77 -3.92 -7.30
CA VAL A 78 -11.24 -5.01 -6.44
C VAL A 78 -11.52 -6.27 -7.28
N ASN A 79 -12.21 -6.12 -8.42
CA ASN A 79 -12.53 -7.25 -9.29
C ASN A 79 -11.25 -7.93 -9.84
N GLU A 80 -10.26 -7.15 -10.28
CA GLU A 80 -8.99 -7.71 -10.77
C GLU A 80 -8.17 -8.39 -9.65
N ILE A 81 -8.17 -7.84 -8.42
CA ILE A 81 -7.56 -8.50 -7.27
C ILE A 81 -8.22 -9.85 -6.98
N LEU A 82 -9.55 -9.89 -6.96
CA LEU A 82 -10.30 -11.12 -6.70
C LEU A 82 -10.10 -12.16 -7.80
N LYS A 83 -10.02 -11.74 -9.06
CA LYS A 83 -9.73 -12.60 -10.21
C LYS A 83 -8.31 -13.20 -10.13
N PHE A 84 -7.33 -12.39 -9.73
CA PHE A 84 -5.96 -12.87 -9.50
C PHE A 84 -5.88 -13.80 -8.29
N ASN A 85 -6.77 -13.63 -7.32
CA ASN A 85 -6.88 -14.39 -6.07
C ASN A 85 -5.54 -14.53 -5.33
N PRO A 86 -4.95 -13.41 -4.85
CA PRO A 86 -3.67 -13.43 -4.17
C PRO A 86 -3.77 -14.05 -2.77
N ASP A 87 -2.67 -14.62 -2.27
CA ASP A 87 -2.53 -14.96 -0.84
C ASP A 87 -2.40 -13.68 0.01
N ILE A 88 -1.72 -12.65 -0.55
CA ILE A 88 -1.45 -11.38 0.12
C ILE A 88 -1.81 -10.22 -0.80
N LEU A 89 -2.58 -9.27 -0.27
CA LEU A 89 -2.71 -7.92 -0.81
C LEU A 89 -1.75 -7.01 -0.02
N PHE A 90 -0.68 -6.56 -0.68
CA PHE A 90 0.28 -5.61 -0.13
C PHE A 90 -0.04 -4.21 -0.66
N SER A 91 -0.66 -3.40 0.18
CA SER A 91 -1.04 -2.02 -0.14
C SER A 91 -0.04 -1.03 0.46
N VAL A 92 0.31 0.01 -0.30
CA VAL A 92 1.35 0.99 0.09
C VAL A 92 0.84 2.40 -0.11
N ASP A 93 0.84 3.18 0.98
CA ASP A 93 0.46 4.60 0.99
C ASP A 93 -0.94 4.89 0.42
N SER A 94 -1.26 6.15 0.05
CA SER A 94 -2.53 6.58 -0.56
C SER A 94 -3.79 6.00 0.11
N PRO A 95 -3.97 6.19 1.43
CA PRO A 95 -4.96 5.47 2.22
C PRO A 95 -6.41 5.69 1.76
N ASP A 96 -6.70 6.82 1.11
CA ASP A 96 -8.05 7.11 0.60
C ASP A 96 -8.45 6.23 -0.59
N PHE A 97 -7.49 5.68 -1.32
CA PHE A 97 -7.71 4.69 -2.36
C PHE A 97 -7.42 3.28 -1.86
N THR A 98 -6.21 3.03 -1.38
CA THR A 98 -5.71 1.69 -1.07
C THR A 98 -6.48 1.01 0.06
N LEU A 99 -6.84 1.73 1.14
CA LEU A 99 -7.61 1.16 2.23
C LEU A 99 -9.08 0.91 1.87
N ARG A 100 -9.67 1.69 0.95
CA ARG A 100 -11.02 1.41 0.44
C ARG A 100 -11.04 0.13 -0.39
N VAL A 101 -10.04 -0.06 -1.27
CA VAL A 101 -9.87 -1.31 -2.02
C VAL A 101 -9.65 -2.48 -1.06
N ALA A 102 -8.74 -2.34 -0.10
CA ALA A 102 -8.41 -3.38 0.89
C ALA A 102 -9.65 -3.84 1.66
N LYS A 103 -10.46 -2.89 2.16
CA LYS A 103 -11.71 -3.20 2.87
C LYS A 103 -12.66 -4.02 2.00
N LEU A 104 -12.93 -3.59 0.76
CA LEU A 104 -13.84 -4.30 -0.13
C LEU A 104 -13.31 -5.68 -0.55
N VAL A 105 -11.98 -5.83 -0.70
CA VAL A 105 -11.36 -7.14 -0.95
C VAL A 105 -11.57 -8.07 0.25
N LYS A 106 -11.36 -7.57 1.49
CA LYS A 106 -11.54 -8.36 2.72
C LYS A 106 -12.98 -8.80 2.92
N GLU A 107 -13.93 -7.90 2.65
CA GLU A 107 -15.37 -8.19 2.71
C GLU A 107 -15.78 -9.31 1.74
N LYS A 108 -15.19 -9.33 0.52
CA LYS A 108 -15.52 -10.32 -0.51
C LYS A 108 -14.73 -11.62 -0.39
N ASN A 109 -13.49 -11.57 0.07
CA ASN A 109 -12.63 -12.73 0.28
C ASN A 109 -11.80 -12.59 1.58
N PRO A 110 -12.33 -13.02 2.73
CA PRO A 110 -11.66 -12.92 4.03
C PRO A 110 -10.34 -13.71 4.13
N LYS A 111 -10.09 -14.65 3.21
CA LYS A 111 -8.88 -15.48 3.20
C LYS A 111 -7.65 -14.70 2.75
N ILE A 112 -7.82 -13.66 1.94
CA ILE A 112 -6.72 -12.81 1.48
C ILE A 112 -6.15 -12.07 2.69
N LYS A 113 -4.83 -12.23 2.93
CA LYS A 113 -4.12 -11.48 3.96
C LYS A 113 -3.81 -10.07 3.47
N ILE A 114 -4.18 -9.06 4.26
CA ILE A 114 -4.00 -7.66 3.88
C ILE A 114 -2.93 -7.04 4.75
N ILE A 115 -1.83 -6.63 4.12
CA ILE A 115 -0.71 -5.93 4.75
C ILE A 115 -0.67 -4.52 4.17
N HIS A 116 -0.73 -3.51 5.05
CA HIS A 116 -0.62 -2.11 4.64
C HIS A 116 0.70 -1.51 5.10
N PHE A 117 1.39 -0.82 4.22
CA PHE A 117 2.63 -0.12 4.50
C PHE A 117 2.41 1.39 4.44
N ILE A 118 2.89 2.10 5.43
CA ILE A 118 2.72 3.53 5.70
C ILE A 118 1.35 3.83 6.31
N ALA A 119 1.34 3.91 7.63
CA ALA A 119 0.14 4.24 8.38
C ALA A 119 -0.43 5.62 8.00
N PRO A 120 -1.75 5.74 7.82
CA PRO A 120 -2.36 7.06 7.75
C PRO A 120 -2.14 7.81 9.05
N LYS A 121 -2.07 9.15 8.99
CA LYS A 121 -1.83 10.03 10.16
C LYS A 121 -3.00 9.95 11.16
N VAL A 122 -3.04 8.87 11.95
CA VAL A 122 -4.12 8.61 12.93
C VAL A 122 -4.01 9.50 14.17
N TRP A 123 -2.80 9.94 14.52
CA TRP A 123 -2.52 10.80 15.68
C TRP A 123 -3.00 12.24 15.52
N ALA A 124 -3.22 12.70 14.30
CA ALA A 124 -3.56 14.10 14.07
C ALA A 124 -5.03 14.42 14.33
N TRP A 125 -5.99 13.51 14.00
CA TRP A 125 -7.42 13.87 14.01
C TRP A 125 -8.41 12.70 14.14
N ARG A 126 -7.99 11.42 14.17
CA ARG A 126 -8.94 10.31 13.99
C ARG A 126 -8.52 9.01 14.70
N GLU A 127 -8.49 9.00 16.03
CA GLU A 127 -8.21 7.77 16.81
C GLU A 127 -9.12 6.58 16.44
N GLY A 128 -10.41 6.81 16.21
CA GLY A 128 -11.34 5.74 15.78
C GLY A 128 -11.05 5.14 14.39
N ARG A 129 -10.08 5.69 13.62
CA ARG A 129 -9.68 5.14 12.31
C ARG A 129 -8.94 3.81 12.46
N VAL A 130 -8.12 3.66 13.49
CA VAL A 130 -7.39 2.41 13.76
C VAL A 130 -8.35 1.27 14.03
N LYS A 131 -9.39 1.50 14.85
CA LYS A 131 -10.44 0.52 15.13
C LYS A 131 -11.12 0.02 13.86
N LYS A 132 -11.44 0.94 12.91
CA LYS A 132 -12.02 0.57 11.62
C LYS A 132 -11.04 -0.20 10.73
N MET A 133 -9.75 0.17 10.74
CA MET A 133 -8.72 -0.54 9.96
C MET A 133 -8.51 -1.98 10.44
N LYS A 134 -8.62 -2.23 11.76
CA LYS A 134 -8.52 -3.56 12.34
C LYS A 134 -9.57 -4.55 11.78
N GLU A 135 -10.70 -4.07 11.30
CA GLU A 135 -11.75 -4.92 10.75
C GLU A 135 -11.32 -5.62 9.45
N PHE A 136 -10.34 -5.06 8.72
CA PHE A 136 -9.94 -5.58 7.43
C PHE A 136 -8.42 -5.70 7.21
N LEU A 137 -7.58 -5.04 8.01
CA LEU A 137 -6.12 -5.22 7.95
C LEU A 137 -5.67 -6.37 8.85
N ASP A 138 -4.85 -7.26 8.33
CA ASP A 138 -4.18 -8.30 9.12
C ASP A 138 -2.88 -7.78 9.73
N HIS A 139 -2.21 -6.82 9.08
CA HIS A 139 -0.94 -6.26 9.54
C HIS A 139 -0.69 -4.85 8.98
N ILE A 140 -0.01 -4.01 9.76
CA ILE A 140 0.44 -2.69 9.30
C ILE A 140 1.93 -2.48 9.56
N LEU A 141 2.65 -1.94 8.57
CA LEU A 141 4.06 -1.58 8.67
C LEU A 141 4.19 -0.08 8.91
N LEU A 142 4.88 0.29 9.98
CA LEU A 142 4.96 1.65 10.50
C LEU A 142 6.30 2.30 10.19
N LEU A 143 6.29 3.56 9.77
CA LEU A 143 7.49 4.35 9.51
C LEU A 143 8.11 4.95 10.77
N PHE A 144 7.30 5.25 11.77
CA PHE A 144 7.74 5.92 12.99
C PHE A 144 7.42 5.10 14.23
N LYS A 145 8.37 5.05 15.17
CA LYS A 145 8.24 4.25 16.40
C LYS A 145 7.05 4.69 17.27
N PHE A 146 6.76 6.00 17.30
CA PHE A 146 5.66 6.54 18.11
C PHE A 146 4.28 6.10 17.61
N GLU A 147 4.15 5.74 16.31
CA GLU A 147 2.89 5.26 15.76
C GLU A 147 2.42 3.97 16.41
N LYS A 148 3.38 3.13 16.86
CA LYS A 148 3.11 1.80 17.42
C LYS A 148 2.09 1.83 18.55
N GLU A 149 2.13 2.82 19.43
CA GLU A 149 1.23 2.97 20.57
C GLU A 149 -0.25 3.02 20.14
N TYR A 150 -0.56 3.74 19.05
CA TYR A 150 -1.93 3.86 18.55
C TYR A 150 -2.48 2.54 18.00
N PHE A 151 -1.64 1.74 17.38
CA PHE A 151 -2.04 0.45 16.82
C PHE A 151 -2.09 -0.65 17.87
N ASP A 152 -1.17 -0.66 18.84
CA ASP A 152 -1.16 -1.58 19.97
C ASP A 152 -2.42 -1.41 20.85
N LYS A 153 -2.82 -0.16 21.15
CA LYS A 153 -4.04 0.16 21.90
C LYS A 153 -5.28 -0.50 21.30
N GLU A 154 -5.38 -0.53 19.98
CA GLU A 154 -6.50 -1.16 19.27
C GLU A 154 -6.24 -2.63 18.94
N LYS A 155 -5.11 -3.20 19.35
CA LYS A 155 -4.70 -4.59 19.06
C LYS A 155 -4.69 -4.90 17.55
N LEU A 156 -4.27 -3.94 16.71
CA LEU A 156 -3.97 -4.18 15.31
C LEU A 156 -2.49 -4.57 15.21
N THR A 157 -2.24 -5.76 14.67
CA THR A 157 -0.88 -6.29 14.49
C THR A 157 -0.04 -5.33 13.65
N ASN A 158 1.12 -4.94 14.17
CA ASN A 158 1.95 -3.93 13.54
C ASN A 158 3.45 -4.22 13.72
N THR A 159 4.26 -3.66 12.82
CA THR A 159 5.73 -3.71 12.91
C THR A 159 6.30 -2.35 12.55
N PHE A 160 7.14 -1.81 13.41
CA PHE A 160 7.96 -0.64 13.09
C PHE A 160 9.12 -1.09 12.17
N VAL A 161 9.16 -0.53 10.96
CA VAL A 161 10.17 -0.86 9.94
C VAL A 161 11.17 0.27 9.69
N GLY A 162 10.94 1.47 10.25
CA GLY A 162 11.77 2.64 10.02
C GLY A 162 11.43 3.38 8.73
N HIS A 163 12.00 4.58 8.60
CA HIS A 163 11.78 5.42 7.41
C HIS A 163 12.89 5.18 6.39
N PRO A 164 12.58 4.83 5.13
CA PRO A 164 13.60 4.45 4.13
C PRO A 164 14.66 5.54 3.84
N LEU A 165 14.35 6.81 4.11
CA LEU A 165 15.32 7.90 3.97
C LEU A 165 16.43 7.84 5.03
N LEU A 166 16.20 7.17 6.17
CA LEU A 166 17.20 7.04 7.24
C LEU A 166 18.24 5.96 6.90
N ASP A 167 17.87 4.98 6.07
CA ASP A 167 18.77 3.92 5.62
C ASP A 167 19.72 4.37 4.51
N LYS A 168 19.40 5.47 3.83
CA LYS A 168 20.32 6.08 2.88
C LYS A 168 21.45 6.71 3.69
N LYS A 169 22.67 6.14 3.62
CA LYS A 169 23.89 6.79 4.09
C LYS A 169 23.86 8.23 3.62
N ILE A 170 23.68 9.18 4.54
CA ILE A 170 23.80 10.61 4.25
C ILE A 170 25.19 10.75 3.67
N ASN A 171 25.26 11.04 2.37
CA ASN A 171 26.55 11.28 1.72
C ASN A 171 27.14 12.51 2.40
N LYS A 172 28.18 12.34 3.24
CA LYS A 172 28.78 13.36 4.09
C LYS A 172 29.33 14.57 3.30
N ASN A 173 29.18 14.58 1.99
CA ASN A 173 29.60 15.67 1.11
C ASN A 173 28.60 16.83 0.98
N PHE A 174 27.46 16.79 1.72
CA PHE A 174 26.53 17.91 1.82
C PHE A 174 26.74 18.75 3.09
N VAL A 175 27.97 18.81 3.59
CA VAL A 175 28.34 19.67 4.69
C VAL A 175 29.02 20.91 4.14
N ARG A 176 28.28 22.01 4.16
CA ARG A 176 28.75 23.42 4.14
C ARG A 176 29.38 23.93 2.85
N LYS A 177 28.59 24.67 2.09
CA LYS A 177 29.05 25.99 1.59
C LYS A 177 28.18 27.08 2.22
#